data_45a2abdfa1579d4a2dfed3631f9e22e0
#
_entry.id   45a2abdfa1579d4a2dfed3631f9e22e0
#
_cell.length_a   1.000
_cell.length_b   1.000
_cell.length_c   1.000
_cell.angle_alpha   90.00
_cell.angle_beta   90.00
_cell.angle_gamma   90.00
#
_symmetry.space_group_name_H-M   'P 1'
#
loop_
_entity.id
_entity.type
_entity.pdbx_description
1 polymer ?
#
loop_
_entity_poly.entity_id
_entity_poly.type
_entity_poly.pdbx_seq_one_letter_code
_entity_poly.pdbx_strand_id
1 'polypeptide(L)'
;KKEIEDSEYEIHHRALSEEYSFFEAVKDGNIEAVSKNLKEEAFTNPEGMGILSKNPLTNLKYHFVVTVALVTRYCIDGGMETEQAYRLSDFYIIHMDACSTIQEISDLHHEMALDFTGKMRLLQKNAALSKPVAQCIDYIYAHISARITVEDLAVYTNLSASYLSRLFTQNLGV
;
A
#
# COMPACT_ATOMS: atom_id res chain seq x y z
N LYS A 1 -1.35 26.70 32.85
CA LYS A 1 -2.07 25.43 33.07
C LYS A 1 -3.33 25.52 32.21
N LYS A 2 -3.25 25.12 30.96
CA LYS A 2 -4.44 24.68 30.22
C LYS A 2 -4.63 23.24 30.64
N GLU A 3 -5.44 23.01 31.67
CA GLU A 3 -6.16 21.76 31.78
C GLU A 3 -6.96 21.67 30.49
N ILE A 4 -6.66 20.65 29.68
CA ILE A 4 -7.57 20.20 28.66
C ILE A 4 -8.87 20.01 29.43
N GLU A 5 -9.91 20.74 29.05
CA GLU A 5 -11.25 20.46 29.53
C GLU A 5 -11.53 19.01 29.14
N ASP A 6 -11.24 18.11 30.06
CA ASP A 6 -11.69 16.72 30.07
C ASP A 6 -13.21 16.81 30.21
N SER A 7 -13.84 16.96 29.09
CA SER A 7 -15.23 17.19 29.10
C SER A 7 -15.94 16.18 28.23
N GLU A 8 -16.99 15.74 28.75
CA GLU A 8 -18.28 15.37 28.14
C GLU A 8 -18.31 14.38 26.97
N TYR A 9 -17.16 13.98 26.40
CA TYR A 9 -17.09 12.88 25.41
C TYR A 9 -16.09 11.86 25.92
N GLU A 10 -16.56 10.77 26.51
CA GLU A 10 -15.78 9.53 26.66
C GLU A 10 -15.46 8.98 25.26
N ILE A 11 -14.47 9.58 24.60
CA ILE A 11 -13.97 9.09 23.33
C ILE A 11 -13.11 7.87 23.62
N HIS A 12 -13.69 6.70 23.48
CA HIS A 12 -12.90 5.46 23.47
C HIS A 12 -12.22 5.34 22.12
N HIS A 13 -10.94 5.66 22.06
CA HIS A 13 -10.14 5.44 20.85
C HIS A 13 -10.07 3.94 20.55
N ARG A 14 -10.02 3.62 19.25
CA ARG A 14 -9.83 2.26 18.77
C ARG A 14 -8.55 1.65 19.34
N ALA A 15 -8.54 0.34 19.56
CA ALA A 15 -7.36 -0.33 20.09
C ALA A 15 -6.18 -0.16 19.10
N LEU A 16 -5.03 0.26 19.61
CA LEU A 16 -3.81 0.47 18.83
C LEU A 16 -3.39 -0.77 18.03
N SER A 17 -3.69 -1.97 18.56
CA SER A 17 -3.44 -3.24 17.89
C SER A 17 -4.26 -3.43 16.60
N GLU A 18 -5.49 -2.91 16.54
CA GLU A 18 -6.34 -2.96 15.34
C GLU A 18 -5.80 -2.04 14.26
N GLU A 19 -5.39 -0.84 14.65
CA GLU A 19 -4.77 0.13 13.77
C GLU A 19 -3.46 -0.42 13.16
N TYR A 20 -2.58 -0.96 14.01
CA TYR A 20 -1.34 -1.58 13.53
C TYR A 20 -1.59 -2.77 12.61
N SER A 21 -2.59 -3.60 12.90
CA SER A 21 -2.95 -4.74 12.06
C SER A 21 -3.29 -4.32 10.62
N PHE A 22 -4.00 -3.19 10.46
CA PHE A 22 -4.29 -2.65 9.13
C PHE A 22 -3.02 -2.20 8.39
N PHE A 23 -2.16 -1.41 9.04
CA PHE A 23 -0.95 -0.91 8.41
C PHE A 23 0.06 -2.01 8.08
N GLU A 24 0.20 -3.01 8.95
CA GLU A 24 1.03 -4.18 8.66
C GLU A 24 0.45 -4.98 7.48
N ALA A 25 -0.87 -5.16 7.40
CA ALA A 25 -1.49 -5.84 6.26
C ALA A 25 -1.24 -5.11 4.93
N VAL A 26 -1.25 -3.77 4.92
CA VAL A 26 -0.87 -2.97 3.75
C VAL A 26 0.60 -3.17 3.40
N LYS A 27 1.50 -3.05 4.38
CA LYS A 27 2.95 -3.24 4.22
C LYS A 27 3.28 -4.63 3.65
N ASP A 28 2.59 -5.65 4.13
CA ASP A 28 2.78 -7.04 3.71
C ASP A 28 2.10 -7.37 2.36
N GLY A 29 1.45 -6.40 1.72
CA GLY A 29 0.73 -6.63 0.48
C GLY A 29 -0.44 -7.61 0.60
N ASN A 30 -1.01 -7.77 1.81
CA ASN A 30 -2.10 -8.70 2.10
C ASN A 30 -3.46 -8.10 1.70
N ILE A 31 -3.79 -8.21 0.41
CA ILE A 31 -5.03 -7.67 -0.17
C ILE A 31 -6.28 -8.26 0.52
N GLU A 32 -6.25 -9.52 0.90
CA GLU A 32 -7.37 -10.22 1.52
C GLU A 32 -7.69 -9.62 2.91
N ALA A 33 -6.66 -9.39 3.73
CA ALA A 33 -6.81 -8.78 5.05
C ALA A 33 -7.27 -7.31 4.94
N VAL A 34 -6.66 -6.53 4.03
CA VAL A 34 -7.05 -5.14 3.78
C VAL A 34 -8.49 -5.07 3.27
N SER A 35 -8.88 -5.89 2.30
CA SER A 35 -10.25 -5.92 1.76
C SER A 35 -11.28 -6.31 2.83
N LYS A 36 -10.93 -7.18 3.77
CA LYS A 36 -11.80 -7.51 4.91
C LYS A 36 -11.99 -6.30 5.82
N ASN A 37 -10.91 -5.62 6.20
CA ASN A 37 -10.96 -4.43 7.05
C ASN A 37 -11.80 -3.31 6.40
N LEU A 38 -11.64 -3.08 5.09
CA LEU A 38 -12.40 -2.07 4.36
C LEU A 38 -13.91 -2.35 4.35
N LYS A 39 -14.33 -3.63 4.29
CA LYS A 39 -15.74 -4.02 4.38
C LYS A 39 -16.37 -3.78 5.76
N GLU A 40 -15.57 -3.73 6.79
CA GLU A 40 -16.03 -3.42 8.16
C GLU A 40 -16.29 -1.93 8.36
N GLU A 41 -16.04 -1.10 7.32
CA GLU A 41 -16.23 0.37 7.29
C GLU A 41 -15.61 1.10 8.49
N ALA A 42 -14.55 0.52 9.04
CA ALA A 42 -13.92 1.00 10.24
C ALA A 42 -13.45 2.46 10.12
N PHE A 43 -13.07 2.91 8.92
CA PHE A 43 -12.58 4.25 8.66
C PHE A 43 -13.69 5.32 8.78
N THR A 44 -14.94 5.01 8.44
CA THR A 44 -16.06 5.95 8.52
C THR A 44 -16.89 5.83 9.80
N ASN A 45 -16.63 4.78 10.60
CA ASN A 45 -17.31 4.58 11.87
C ASN A 45 -16.84 5.61 12.90
N PRO A 46 -17.73 6.50 13.40
CA PRO A 46 -17.37 7.50 14.40
C PRO A 46 -16.96 6.89 15.75
N GLU A 47 -17.38 5.64 16.05
CA GLU A 47 -16.95 4.93 17.25
C GLU A 47 -15.44 4.63 17.19
N GLY A 48 -14.71 5.14 18.16
CA GLY A 48 -13.26 4.99 18.22
C GLY A 48 -12.46 5.95 17.34
N MET A 49 -13.13 6.87 16.64
CA MET A 49 -12.49 7.94 15.89
C MET A 49 -12.34 9.18 16.75
N GLY A 50 -11.14 9.75 16.86
CA GLY A 50 -10.90 11.01 17.57
C GLY A 50 -11.61 12.20 16.91
N ILE A 51 -11.95 13.20 17.70
CA ILE A 51 -12.57 14.45 17.20
C ILE A 51 -11.48 15.46 16.91
N LEU A 52 -11.07 15.57 15.65
CA LEU A 52 -10.09 16.54 15.15
C LEU A 52 -10.76 17.82 14.60
N SER A 53 -12.07 17.76 14.33
CA SER A 53 -12.88 18.89 13.87
C SER A 53 -14.34 18.71 14.29
N LYS A 54 -15.02 19.84 14.56
CA LYS A 54 -16.47 19.85 14.79
C LYS A 54 -17.29 19.60 13.51
N ASN A 55 -16.70 19.81 12.35
CA ASN A 55 -17.32 19.49 11.06
C ASN A 55 -17.01 18.03 10.70
N PRO A 56 -18.02 17.17 10.51
CA PRO A 56 -17.78 15.73 10.24
C PRO A 56 -16.95 15.46 9.00
N LEU A 57 -17.17 16.20 7.92
CA LEU A 57 -16.42 16.05 6.68
C LEU A 57 -14.95 16.43 6.88
N THR A 58 -14.70 17.57 7.54
CA THR A 58 -13.35 18.03 7.86
C THR A 58 -12.66 17.06 8.82
N ASN A 59 -13.40 16.53 9.80
CA ASN A 59 -12.88 15.51 10.72
C ASN A 59 -12.37 14.27 9.95
N LEU A 60 -13.17 13.76 9.02
CA LEU A 60 -12.80 12.61 8.21
C LEU A 60 -11.61 12.92 7.28
N LYS A 61 -11.55 14.13 6.70
CA LYS A 61 -10.41 14.59 5.90
C LYS A 61 -9.10 14.56 6.70
N TYR A 62 -9.12 15.01 7.95
CA TYR A 62 -7.94 14.95 8.82
C TYR A 62 -7.51 13.51 9.12
N HIS A 63 -8.44 12.63 9.42
CA HIS A 63 -8.15 11.22 9.62
C HIS A 63 -7.60 10.56 8.35
N PHE A 64 -8.12 10.94 7.18
CA PHE A 64 -7.58 10.48 5.90
C PHE A 64 -6.10 10.85 5.72
N VAL A 65 -5.73 12.10 5.98
CA VAL A 65 -4.33 12.55 5.89
C VAL A 65 -3.43 11.78 6.85
N VAL A 66 -3.89 11.57 8.10
CA VAL A 66 -3.15 10.77 9.09
C VAL A 66 -2.96 9.33 8.58
N THR A 67 -4.03 8.71 8.08
CA THR A 67 -3.96 7.34 7.55
C THR A 67 -3.00 7.24 6.36
N VAL A 68 -3.10 8.14 5.38
CA VAL A 68 -2.19 8.17 4.22
C VAL A 68 -0.74 8.33 4.67
N ALA A 69 -0.48 9.23 5.63
CA ALA A 69 0.86 9.44 6.16
C ALA A 69 1.44 8.18 6.81
N LEU A 70 0.64 7.45 7.59
CA LEU A 70 1.06 6.20 8.22
C LEU A 70 1.25 5.09 7.20
N VAL A 71 0.30 4.86 6.30
CA VAL A 71 0.41 3.89 5.20
C VAL A 71 1.71 4.12 4.41
N THR A 72 2.00 5.38 4.06
CA THR A 72 3.22 5.75 3.34
C THR A 72 4.48 5.30 4.09
N ARG A 73 4.58 5.55 5.42
CA ARG A 73 5.74 5.16 6.24
C ARG A 73 5.88 3.66 6.36
N TYR A 74 4.77 2.95 6.57
CA TYR A 74 4.77 1.50 6.62
C TYR A 74 5.21 0.88 5.28
N CYS A 75 4.78 1.44 4.14
CA CYS A 75 5.20 0.96 2.83
C CYS A 75 6.69 1.23 2.56
N ILE A 76 7.23 2.41 2.97
CA ILE A 76 8.67 2.70 2.88
C ILE A 76 9.47 1.72 3.75
N ASP A 77 9.03 1.46 4.98
CA ASP A 77 9.64 0.48 5.88
C ASP A 77 9.59 -0.94 5.29
N GLY A 78 8.51 -1.27 4.55
CA GLY A 78 8.37 -2.51 3.79
C GLY A 78 9.15 -2.59 2.48
N GLY A 79 9.94 -1.56 2.14
CA GLY A 79 10.85 -1.52 0.99
C GLY A 79 10.33 -0.79 -0.25
N MET A 80 9.19 -0.08 -0.16
CA MET A 80 8.76 0.81 -1.25
C MET A 80 9.76 1.96 -1.40
N GLU A 81 10.10 2.32 -2.63
CA GLU A 81 10.98 3.44 -2.91
C GLU A 81 10.35 4.74 -2.37
N THR A 82 11.17 5.55 -1.66
CA THR A 82 10.70 6.70 -0.89
C THR A 82 9.96 7.73 -1.74
N GLU A 83 10.52 8.08 -2.88
CA GLU A 83 9.92 9.07 -3.78
C GLU A 83 8.61 8.56 -4.40
N GLN A 84 8.56 7.27 -4.74
CA GLN A 84 7.33 6.62 -5.20
C GLN A 84 6.22 6.68 -4.14
N ALA A 85 6.56 6.37 -2.89
CA ALA A 85 5.62 6.40 -1.78
C ALA A 85 5.08 7.81 -1.51
N TYR A 86 5.95 8.83 -1.55
CA TYR A 86 5.54 10.23 -1.36
C TYR A 86 4.66 10.74 -2.50
N ARG A 87 5.00 10.46 -3.76
CA ARG A 87 4.16 10.85 -4.90
C ARG A 87 2.76 10.25 -4.81
N LEU A 88 2.67 9.00 -4.35
CA LEU A 88 1.39 8.33 -4.16
C LEU A 88 0.60 8.98 -3.00
N SER A 89 1.26 9.30 -1.90
CA SER A 89 0.69 10.05 -0.79
C SER A 89 0.12 11.40 -1.24
N ASP A 90 0.93 12.19 -1.95
CA ASP A 90 0.52 13.52 -2.44
C ASP A 90 -0.67 13.42 -3.39
N PHE A 91 -0.67 12.42 -4.28
CA PHE A 91 -1.78 12.16 -5.18
C PHE A 91 -3.09 11.99 -4.40
N TYR A 92 -3.11 11.09 -3.41
CA TYR A 92 -4.33 10.81 -2.64
C TYR A 92 -4.78 11.98 -1.75
N ILE A 93 -3.84 12.72 -1.16
CA ILE A 93 -4.16 13.91 -0.33
C ILE A 93 -4.77 15.02 -1.19
N ILE A 94 -4.23 15.28 -2.38
CA ILE A 94 -4.77 16.27 -3.31
C ILE A 94 -6.18 15.87 -3.78
N HIS A 95 -6.41 14.59 -4.09
CA HIS A 95 -7.74 14.12 -4.48
C HIS A 95 -8.75 14.21 -3.34
N MET A 96 -8.33 13.90 -2.10
CA MET A 96 -9.17 14.06 -0.91
C MET A 96 -9.60 15.52 -0.69
N ASP A 97 -8.73 16.48 -0.98
CA ASP A 97 -9.08 17.90 -0.82
C ASP A 97 -10.29 18.30 -1.67
N ALA A 98 -10.42 17.74 -2.86
CA ALA A 98 -11.55 17.95 -3.77
C ALA A 98 -12.84 17.23 -3.35
N CYS A 99 -12.81 16.26 -2.45
CA CYS A 99 -13.99 15.54 -1.98
C CYS A 99 -14.92 16.46 -1.19
N SER A 100 -16.22 16.35 -1.45
CA SER A 100 -17.29 17.16 -0.86
C SER A 100 -18.23 16.37 0.04
N THR A 101 -18.15 15.05 0.03
CA THR A 101 -18.99 14.13 0.80
C THR A 101 -18.18 13.09 1.56
N ILE A 102 -18.77 12.55 2.62
CA ILE A 102 -18.19 11.45 3.40
C ILE A 102 -17.99 10.21 2.51
N GLN A 103 -18.96 9.96 1.61
CA GLN A 103 -18.88 8.80 0.71
C GLN A 103 -17.68 8.90 -0.26
N GLU A 104 -17.46 10.08 -0.86
CA GLU A 104 -16.30 10.29 -1.74
C GLU A 104 -14.97 10.06 -1.01
N ILE A 105 -14.86 10.48 0.26
CA ILE A 105 -13.65 10.23 1.06
C ILE A 105 -13.52 8.74 1.40
N SER A 106 -14.63 8.06 1.70
CA SER A 106 -14.65 6.61 1.96
C SER A 106 -14.18 5.82 0.74
N ASP A 107 -14.73 6.14 -0.42
CA ASP A 107 -14.36 5.47 -1.68
C ASP A 107 -12.87 5.71 -2.01
N LEU A 108 -12.41 6.95 -1.83
CA LEU A 108 -10.99 7.29 -2.02
C LEU A 108 -10.07 6.59 -1.02
N HIS A 109 -10.52 6.39 0.23
CA HIS A 109 -9.79 5.63 1.23
C HIS A 109 -9.64 4.15 0.82
N HIS A 110 -10.71 3.55 0.29
CA HIS A 110 -10.67 2.19 -0.22
C HIS A 110 -9.70 2.07 -1.40
N GLU A 111 -9.77 2.99 -2.36
CA GLU A 111 -8.86 3.03 -3.51
C GLU A 111 -7.40 3.17 -3.05
N MET A 112 -7.11 4.11 -2.18
CA MET A 112 -5.79 4.36 -1.62
C MET A 112 -5.23 3.11 -0.94
N ALA A 113 -6.00 2.49 -0.05
CA ALA A 113 -5.55 1.32 0.69
C ALA A 113 -5.23 0.14 -0.24
N LEU A 114 -6.09 -0.12 -1.23
CA LEU A 114 -5.88 -1.20 -2.20
C LEU A 114 -4.72 -0.92 -3.16
N ASP A 115 -4.52 0.34 -3.58
CA ASP A 115 -3.41 0.71 -4.48
C ASP A 115 -2.05 0.53 -3.77
N PHE A 116 -1.90 1.06 -2.54
CA PHE A 116 -0.68 0.84 -1.75
C PHE A 116 -0.43 -0.66 -1.52
N THR A 117 -1.46 -1.41 -1.10
CA THR A 117 -1.35 -2.86 -0.85
C THR A 117 -0.96 -3.63 -2.11
N GLY A 118 -1.55 -3.29 -3.25
CA GLY A 118 -1.24 -3.91 -4.54
C GLY A 118 0.22 -3.69 -4.95
N LYS A 119 0.73 -2.46 -4.76
CA LYS A 119 2.13 -2.13 -5.04
C LYS A 119 3.08 -2.88 -4.10
N MET A 120 2.76 -2.98 -2.82
CA MET A 120 3.54 -3.75 -1.85
C MET A 120 3.56 -5.24 -2.19
N ARG A 121 2.41 -5.81 -2.58
CA ARG A 121 2.31 -7.21 -3.02
C ARG A 121 3.22 -7.49 -4.22
N LEU A 122 3.25 -6.59 -5.21
CA LEU A 122 4.14 -6.72 -6.36
C LEU A 122 5.61 -6.62 -5.95
N LEU A 123 5.95 -5.69 -5.07
CA LEU A 123 7.30 -5.53 -4.53
C LEU A 123 7.78 -6.79 -3.83
N GLN A 124 6.95 -7.36 -2.95
CA GLN A 124 7.27 -8.58 -2.21
C GLN A 124 7.39 -9.80 -3.11
N LYS A 125 6.49 -9.91 -4.11
CA LYS A 125 6.57 -10.96 -5.12
C LYS A 125 7.89 -10.87 -5.89
N ASN A 126 8.30 -9.67 -6.28
CA ASN A 126 9.56 -9.44 -7.00
C ASN A 126 10.78 -9.71 -6.09
N ALA A 127 10.71 -9.33 -4.81
CA ALA A 127 11.77 -9.61 -3.84
C ALA A 127 11.93 -11.12 -3.55
N ALA A 128 10.84 -11.89 -3.65
CA ALA A 128 10.85 -13.34 -3.52
C ALA A 128 11.39 -14.06 -4.77
N LEU A 129 11.54 -13.34 -5.90
CA LEU A 129 12.15 -13.92 -7.11
C LEU A 129 13.63 -14.19 -6.88
N SER A 130 14.09 -15.31 -7.42
CA SER A 130 15.54 -15.56 -7.45
C SER A 130 16.23 -14.45 -8.25
N LYS A 131 17.43 -14.04 -7.80
CA LYS A 131 18.21 -12.97 -8.44
C LYS A 131 18.32 -13.11 -9.97
N PRO A 132 18.57 -14.31 -10.54
CA PRO A 132 18.59 -14.46 -11.99
C PRO A 132 17.26 -14.16 -12.67
N VAL A 133 16.13 -14.55 -12.06
CA VAL A 133 14.81 -14.27 -12.63
C VAL A 133 14.50 -12.76 -12.58
N ALA A 134 14.82 -12.07 -11.48
CA ALA A 134 14.69 -10.62 -11.39
C ALA A 134 15.53 -9.92 -12.47
N GLN A 135 16.79 -10.30 -12.64
CA GLN A 135 17.68 -9.78 -13.70
C GLN A 135 17.10 -9.98 -15.10
N CYS A 136 16.50 -11.15 -15.39
CA CYS A 136 15.84 -11.40 -16.67
C CYS A 136 14.65 -10.47 -16.89
N ILE A 137 13.84 -10.25 -15.86
CA ILE A 137 12.68 -9.36 -15.93
C ILE A 137 13.13 -7.92 -16.23
N ASP A 138 14.14 -7.43 -15.53
CA ASP A 138 14.73 -6.10 -15.77
C ASP A 138 15.26 -5.97 -17.21
N TYR A 139 15.95 -7.00 -17.70
CA TYR A 139 16.45 -7.03 -19.08
C TYR A 139 15.30 -6.99 -20.10
N ILE A 140 14.22 -7.75 -19.88
CA ILE A 140 13.04 -7.76 -20.74
C ILE A 140 12.40 -6.37 -20.80
N TYR A 141 12.21 -5.72 -19.66
CA TYR A 141 11.65 -4.37 -19.62
C TYR A 141 12.53 -3.33 -20.32
N ALA A 142 13.85 -3.43 -20.16
CA ALA A 142 14.79 -2.52 -20.83
C ALA A 142 14.82 -2.71 -22.35
N HIS A 143 14.42 -3.89 -22.86
CA HIS A 143 14.48 -4.25 -24.29
C HIS A 143 13.12 -4.63 -24.85
N ILE A 144 12.03 -4.07 -24.34
CA ILE A 144 10.64 -4.42 -24.68
C ILE A 144 10.30 -4.33 -26.17
N SER A 145 11.05 -3.54 -26.93
CA SER A 145 10.89 -3.38 -28.39
C SER A 145 11.73 -4.38 -29.20
N ALA A 146 12.54 -5.19 -28.56
CA ALA A 146 13.41 -6.17 -29.20
C ALA A 146 12.83 -7.59 -29.10
N ARG A 147 13.19 -8.45 -30.05
CA ARG A 147 12.91 -9.88 -29.92
C ARG A 147 13.92 -10.49 -28.96
N ILE A 148 13.45 -10.95 -27.80
CA ILE A 148 14.27 -11.57 -26.77
C ILE A 148 14.01 -13.07 -26.77
N THR A 149 15.06 -13.87 -26.74
CA THR A 149 15.01 -15.33 -26.62
C THR A 149 15.45 -15.80 -25.25
N VAL A 150 15.15 -17.05 -24.90
CA VAL A 150 15.62 -17.65 -23.63
C VAL A 150 17.15 -17.77 -23.65
N GLU A 151 17.74 -17.95 -24.80
CA GLU A 151 19.18 -18.00 -25.00
C GLU A 151 19.85 -16.65 -24.68
N ASP A 152 19.22 -15.53 -25.08
CA ASP A 152 19.72 -14.19 -24.76
C ASP A 152 19.72 -13.95 -23.24
N LEU A 153 18.65 -14.35 -22.56
CA LEU A 153 18.53 -14.25 -21.11
C LEU A 153 19.52 -15.19 -20.38
N ALA A 154 19.76 -16.36 -20.92
CA ALA A 154 20.73 -17.33 -20.41
C ALA A 154 22.16 -16.78 -20.48
N VAL A 155 22.51 -16.17 -21.61
CA VAL A 155 23.81 -15.47 -21.79
C VAL A 155 23.92 -14.30 -20.81
N TYR A 156 22.90 -13.47 -20.71
CA TYR A 156 22.87 -12.29 -19.82
C TYR A 156 23.06 -12.67 -18.35
N THR A 157 22.42 -13.74 -17.90
CA THR A 157 22.49 -14.20 -16.50
C THR A 157 23.67 -15.15 -16.23
N ASN A 158 24.42 -15.54 -17.25
CA ASN A 158 25.50 -16.54 -17.21
C ASN A 158 25.00 -17.90 -16.69
N LEU A 159 23.81 -18.31 -17.12
CA LEU A 159 23.17 -19.59 -16.77
C LEU A 159 22.87 -20.41 -18.03
N SER A 160 22.57 -21.71 -17.88
CA SER A 160 22.04 -22.50 -19.00
C SER A 160 20.54 -22.19 -19.21
N ALA A 161 20.10 -22.23 -20.47
CA ALA A 161 18.69 -22.00 -20.84
C ALA A 161 17.73 -22.95 -20.10
N SER A 162 18.11 -24.24 -19.96
CA SER A 162 17.34 -25.26 -19.24
C SER A 162 17.23 -24.97 -17.74
N TYR A 163 18.30 -24.45 -17.12
CA TYR A 163 18.26 -24.06 -15.70
C TYR A 163 17.42 -22.80 -15.50
N LEU A 164 17.56 -21.83 -16.40
CA LEU A 164 16.77 -20.60 -16.38
C LEU A 164 15.27 -20.88 -16.53
N SER A 165 14.87 -21.71 -17.50
CA SER A 165 13.47 -22.12 -17.68
C SER A 165 12.89 -22.77 -16.43
N ARG A 166 13.66 -23.62 -15.75
CA ARG A 166 13.24 -24.23 -14.48
C ARG A 166 13.06 -23.19 -13.37
N LEU A 167 13.96 -22.20 -13.29
CA LEU A 167 13.82 -21.10 -12.33
C LEU A 167 12.57 -20.27 -12.61
N PHE A 168 12.25 -19.99 -13.87
CA PHE A 168 11.01 -19.28 -14.25
C PHE A 168 9.77 -20.06 -13.84
N THR A 169 9.73 -21.37 -14.11
CA THR A 169 8.63 -22.23 -13.66
C THR A 169 8.48 -22.24 -12.15
N GLN A 170 9.59 -22.33 -11.40
CA GLN A 170 9.55 -22.33 -9.93
C GLN A 170 9.11 -20.98 -9.32
N ASN A 171 9.51 -19.85 -9.93
CA ASN A 171 9.26 -18.52 -9.37
C ASN A 171 7.97 -17.91 -9.89
N LEU A 172 7.56 -18.19 -11.12
CA LEU A 172 6.45 -17.53 -11.81
C LEU A 172 5.35 -18.49 -12.25
N GLY A 173 5.57 -19.79 -12.20
CA GLY A 173 4.61 -20.80 -12.63
C GLY A 173 4.49 -20.95 -14.15
N VAL A 174 5.46 -20.44 -14.94
CA VAL A 174 5.48 -20.44 -16.41
C VAL A 174 6.69 -21.19 -16.94
#